data_87d20d423da08c17c4489bd8b7d1fd7c
#
_entry.id   87d20d423da08c17c4489bd8b7d1fd7c
#
_cell.length_a   1.000
_cell.length_b   1.000
_cell.length_c   1.000
_cell.angle_alpha   90.00
_cell.angle_beta   90.00
_cell.angle_gamma   90.00
#
_symmetry.space_group_name_H-M   'P 1'
#
loop_
_entity.id
_entity.type
_entity.pdbx_description
1 polymer ?
#
loop_
_entity_poly.entity_id
_entity_poly.type
_entity_poly.pdbx_seq_one_letter_code
_entity_poly.pdbx_strand_id
1 'polypeptide(L)'
;MPQSTIVKEEKQMVPRLTTALNGPLLSLEKSMLDGMPKIEHWFRTKWLDYSAPFYASVDLRNAGFKLAPVDTNLFPGGFNNLSAEFLPLSVQAAMVAVEKICPEAHRLLIIPENHTRNTYYLRNVVELANILRQAGMNVRIGSISPEITEPTILEAQGGMPLLLEPVVRVGNRLKLLNKDLGDFDSCAILLNNDLSAGIPDILKNLEQDLIPPLHAGWSTRRKSQHFAAYNKVAQEFSELLGIDEWLINPYFETCGEIDFHARTGEDCLALKVEQLLDKIKIKYAEYGVTQEPFVIVKADAGTYGMGIMTVKSPDDVRDLNRKARNKMAVVKEGLQVSEVIIQEGVYTFESVDDGVAEPVVYMMDHFVIGGFYRVHTERGMDENLNAPGSHFSPLAFQKPCTLPDCAGDPDAAPNRFYAYGVVARLALLAAAMELQEQDPLNS
;
A
#
# COMPACT_ATOMS: atom_id res chain seq x y z
N MET A 1 -34.30 -44.58 -17.50
CA MET A 1 -34.22 -43.36 -16.66
C MET A 1 -32.80 -43.30 -16.11
N PRO A 2 -31.99 -42.39 -16.54
CA PRO A 2 -30.65 -42.22 -15.95
C PRO A 2 -30.75 -41.41 -14.66
N GLN A 3 -30.14 -41.94 -13.61
CA GLN A 3 -29.97 -41.28 -12.32
C GLN A 3 -29.12 -40.02 -12.48
N SER A 4 -29.71 -38.86 -12.12
CA SER A 4 -28.96 -37.62 -12.02
C SER A 4 -28.00 -37.72 -10.84
N THR A 5 -26.73 -37.81 -11.13
CA THR A 5 -25.64 -37.64 -10.16
C THR A 5 -25.62 -36.16 -9.76
N ILE A 6 -26.16 -35.87 -8.58
CA ILE A 6 -25.97 -34.56 -7.95
C ILE A 6 -24.50 -34.46 -7.59
N VAL A 7 -23.76 -33.72 -8.41
CA VAL A 7 -22.41 -33.25 -8.04
C VAL A 7 -22.62 -32.32 -6.85
N LYS A 8 -22.28 -32.77 -5.65
CA LYS A 8 -22.13 -31.88 -4.51
C LYS A 8 -21.02 -30.90 -4.90
N GLU A 9 -21.39 -29.64 -5.15
CA GLU A 9 -20.44 -28.54 -5.11
C GLU A 9 -19.78 -28.61 -3.73
N GLU A 10 -18.53 -29.04 -3.70
CA GLU A 10 -17.65 -28.79 -2.55
C GLU A 10 -17.62 -27.29 -2.38
N LYS A 11 -18.33 -26.77 -1.39
CA LYS A 11 -18.12 -25.41 -0.89
C LYS A 11 -16.64 -25.36 -0.57
N GLN A 12 -15.88 -24.66 -1.38
CA GLN A 12 -14.49 -24.33 -1.10
C GLN A 12 -14.49 -23.71 0.30
N MET A 13 -14.01 -24.45 1.28
CA MET A 13 -13.87 -23.94 2.64
C MET A 13 -12.88 -22.78 2.56
N VAL A 14 -13.38 -21.59 2.84
CA VAL A 14 -12.54 -20.42 3.05
C VAL A 14 -11.46 -20.82 4.06
N PRO A 15 -10.16 -20.73 3.75
CA PRO A 15 -9.10 -21.05 4.71
C PRO A 15 -9.39 -20.31 6.00
N ARG A 16 -9.15 -20.95 7.13
CA ARG A 16 -9.53 -20.43 8.43
C ARG A 16 -8.74 -19.18 8.74
N LEU A 17 -9.34 -18.03 8.50
CA LEU A 17 -8.85 -16.77 9.02
C LEU A 17 -9.09 -16.77 10.53
N THR A 18 -8.02 -16.82 11.32
CA THR A 18 -8.09 -16.55 12.75
C THR A 18 -8.00 -15.06 12.97
N THR A 19 -8.97 -14.50 13.65
CA THR A 19 -9.04 -13.07 14.00
C THR A 19 -9.56 -12.90 15.41
N ALA A 20 -9.36 -11.72 16.01
CA ALA A 20 -9.83 -11.42 17.36
C ALA A 20 -11.36 -11.47 17.42
N LEU A 21 -11.90 -12.21 18.39
CA LEU A 21 -13.34 -12.38 18.62
C LEU A 21 -13.85 -11.57 19.83
N ASN A 22 -12.99 -10.84 20.51
CA ASN A 22 -13.31 -10.02 21.67
C ASN A 22 -12.29 -8.89 21.84
N GLY A 23 -12.57 -7.96 22.75
CA GLY A 23 -11.65 -6.90 23.14
C GLY A 23 -11.87 -5.57 22.40
N PRO A 24 -10.90 -4.64 22.51
CA PRO A 24 -11.03 -3.27 22.00
C PRO A 24 -11.31 -3.17 20.49
N LEU A 25 -10.75 -4.09 19.69
CA LEU A 25 -10.96 -4.10 18.26
C LEU A 25 -12.43 -4.31 17.88
N LEU A 26 -13.15 -5.21 18.55
CA LEU A 26 -14.57 -5.41 18.26
C LEU A 26 -15.41 -4.18 18.61
N SER A 27 -15.05 -3.48 19.68
CA SER A 27 -15.70 -2.22 20.04
C SER A 27 -15.43 -1.13 18.98
N LEU A 28 -14.22 -1.08 18.46
CA LEU A 28 -13.83 -0.19 17.36
C LEU A 28 -14.61 -0.51 16.07
N GLU A 29 -14.64 -1.78 15.65
CA GLU A 29 -15.40 -2.25 14.48
C GLU A 29 -16.89 -1.89 14.62
N LYS A 30 -17.48 -2.13 15.80
CA LYS A 30 -18.86 -1.77 16.08
C LYS A 30 -19.07 -0.24 15.99
N SER A 31 -18.20 0.57 16.57
CA SER A 31 -18.30 2.03 16.49
C SER A 31 -18.23 2.54 15.06
N MET A 32 -17.40 1.93 14.22
CA MET A 32 -17.32 2.26 12.79
C MET A 32 -18.59 1.85 12.05
N LEU A 33 -19.14 0.67 12.31
CA LEU A 33 -20.39 0.21 11.67
C LEU A 33 -21.60 1.05 12.09
N ASP A 34 -21.74 1.33 13.39
CA ASP A 34 -22.80 2.19 13.92
C ASP A 34 -22.68 3.63 13.38
N GLY A 35 -21.45 4.10 13.18
CA GLY A 35 -21.14 5.42 12.65
C GLY A 35 -21.08 5.53 11.12
N MET A 36 -21.35 4.46 10.36
CA MET A 36 -21.14 4.40 8.90
C MET A 36 -21.70 5.60 8.14
N PRO A 37 -22.97 6.05 8.31
CA PRO A 37 -23.47 7.19 7.57
C PRO A 37 -22.67 8.48 7.81
N LYS A 38 -22.19 8.68 9.05
CA LYS A 38 -21.38 9.82 9.45
C LYS A 38 -19.96 9.73 8.86
N ILE A 39 -19.39 8.52 8.82
CA ILE A 39 -18.09 8.24 8.23
C ILE A 39 -18.12 8.51 6.72
N GLU A 40 -19.11 7.97 6.01
CA GLU A 40 -19.21 8.13 4.56
C GLU A 40 -19.49 9.60 4.17
N HIS A 41 -20.28 10.33 4.99
CA HIS A 41 -20.46 11.77 4.79
C HIS A 41 -19.14 12.52 4.98
N TRP A 42 -18.40 12.23 6.06
CA TRP A 42 -17.11 12.86 6.35
C TRP A 42 -16.09 12.63 5.23
N PHE A 43 -15.91 11.40 4.77
CA PHE A 43 -15.03 11.12 3.64
C PHE A 43 -15.43 11.88 2.39
N ARG A 44 -16.72 11.88 2.05
CA ARG A 44 -17.22 12.63 0.88
C ARG A 44 -16.89 14.12 0.97
N THR A 45 -16.96 14.71 2.15
CA THR A 45 -16.59 16.12 2.37
C THR A 45 -15.08 16.31 2.20
N LYS A 46 -14.27 15.42 2.79
CA LYS A 46 -12.80 15.49 2.64
C LYS A 46 -12.34 15.36 1.20
N TRP A 47 -12.98 14.52 0.41
CA TRP A 47 -12.66 14.36 -1.02
C TRP A 47 -13.07 15.53 -1.90
N LEU A 48 -13.79 16.55 -1.37
CA LEU A 48 -13.98 17.84 -2.05
C LEU A 48 -12.75 18.74 -1.90
N ASP A 49 -12.05 18.62 -0.80
CA ASP A 49 -10.89 19.45 -0.46
C ASP A 49 -9.56 18.83 -0.93
N TYR A 50 -9.49 17.50 -1.02
CA TYR A 50 -8.27 16.76 -1.34
C TYR A 50 -8.50 15.80 -2.51
N SER A 51 -7.64 15.84 -3.52
CA SER A 51 -7.69 14.91 -4.64
C SER A 51 -7.06 13.57 -4.26
N ALA A 52 -7.83 12.49 -4.33
CA ALA A 52 -7.32 11.16 -4.07
C ALA A 52 -6.22 10.80 -5.08
N PRO A 53 -5.12 10.13 -4.66
CA PRO A 53 -4.17 9.53 -5.57
C PRO A 53 -4.86 8.58 -6.55
N PHE A 54 -4.32 8.44 -7.77
CA PHE A 54 -4.90 7.56 -8.79
C PHE A 54 -5.14 6.15 -8.28
N TYR A 55 -4.17 5.62 -7.55
CA TYR A 55 -4.24 4.31 -6.90
C TYR A 55 -3.29 4.26 -5.71
N ALA A 56 -3.55 3.32 -4.80
CA ALA A 56 -2.70 3.07 -3.65
C ALA A 56 -2.90 1.66 -3.11
N SER A 57 -1.92 1.16 -2.38
CA SER A 57 -2.09 0.04 -1.45
C SER A 57 -1.69 0.46 -0.04
N VAL A 58 -2.41 -0.05 0.95
CA VAL A 58 -2.14 0.20 2.36
C VAL A 58 -1.93 -1.14 3.06
N ASP A 59 -0.76 -1.31 3.64
CA ASP A 59 -0.46 -2.43 4.51
C ASP A 59 -1.02 -2.13 5.90
N LEU A 60 -1.94 -2.96 6.38
CA LEU A 60 -2.56 -2.82 7.68
C LEU A 60 -2.07 -3.91 8.63
N ARG A 61 -2.14 -3.65 9.93
CA ARG A 61 -1.98 -4.67 10.97
C ARG A 61 -3.12 -4.62 11.97
N ASN A 62 -3.63 -5.79 12.26
CA ASN A 62 -4.66 -6.03 13.26
C ASN A 62 -4.03 -6.78 14.44
N ALA A 63 -3.83 -6.07 15.56
CA ALA A 63 -3.27 -6.62 16.78
C ALA A 63 -4.31 -7.26 17.71
N GLY A 64 -5.60 -7.29 17.33
CA GLY A 64 -6.70 -7.72 18.19
C GLY A 64 -7.18 -6.64 19.17
N PHE A 65 -6.38 -5.62 19.41
CA PHE A 65 -6.73 -4.45 20.21
C PHE A 65 -6.57 -3.13 19.43
N LYS A 66 -5.93 -3.15 18.28
CA LYS A 66 -5.60 -2.00 17.43
C LYS A 66 -5.61 -2.42 15.97
N LEU A 67 -6.11 -1.56 15.08
CA LEU A 67 -6.05 -1.71 13.63
C LEU A 67 -5.39 -0.46 13.04
N ALA A 68 -4.19 -0.58 12.50
CA ALA A 68 -3.45 0.59 12.04
C ALA A 68 -2.71 0.34 10.74
N PRO A 69 -2.51 1.39 9.89
CA PRO A 69 -1.65 1.31 8.73
C PRO A 69 -0.19 1.26 9.15
N VAL A 70 0.61 0.46 8.46
CA VAL A 70 2.05 0.35 8.70
C VAL A 70 2.87 0.80 7.50
N ASP A 71 2.28 0.84 6.32
CA ASP A 71 2.87 1.43 5.11
C ASP A 71 1.78 1.84 4.11
N THR A 72 2.05 2.86 3.29
CA THR A 72 1.14 3.35 2.23
C THR A 72 1.93 3.58 0.97
N ASN A 73 1.65 2.77 -0.05
CA ASN A 73 2.36 2.78 -1.32
C ASN A 73 1.49 3.40 -2.42
N LEU A 74 2.05 4.38 -3.14
CA LEU A 74 1.39 5.09 -4.25
C LEU A 74 1.78 4.52 -5.64
N PHE A 75 2.59 3.47 -5.68
CA PHE A 75 2.97 2.73 -6.88
C PHE A 75 2.75 1.23 -6.65
N PRO A 76 1.51 0.80 -6.33
CA PRO A 76 1.27 -0.56 -5.90
C PRO A 76 1.56 -1.58 -7.01
N GLY A 77 2.23 -2.66 -6.62
CA GLY A 77 2.32 -3.89 -7.37
C GLY A 77 1.43 -4.95 -6.75
N GLY A 78 0.99 -5.97 -7.49
CA GLY A 78 0.20 -7.06 -6.94
C GLY A 78 -1.29 -7.04 -7.31
N PHE A 79 -1.70 -6.30 -8.33
CA PHE A 79 -3.06 -6.35 -8.88
C PHE A 79 -3.48 -7.77 -9.30
N ASN A 80 -2.52 -8.63 -9.63
CA ASN A 80 -2.74 -10.05 -9.92
C ASN A 80 -3.15 -10.91 -8.70
N ASN A 81 -3.07 -10.36 -7.49
CA ASN A 81 -3.48 -11.06 -6.26
C ASN A 81 -4.90 -10.66 -5.81
N LEU A 82 -5.52 -9.69 -6.47
CA LEU A 82 -6.90 -9.29 -6.18
C LEU A 82 -7.89 -10.36 -6.64
N SER A 83 -8.99 -10.52 -5.90
CA SER A 83 -10.07 -11.41 -6.32
C SER A 83 -10.74 -10.90 -7.60
N ALA A 84 -11.05 -11.82 -8.51
CA ALA A 84 -11.77 -11.50 -9.75
C ALA A 84 -13.16 -10.87 -9.49
N GLU A 85 -13.76 -11.11 -8.35
CA GLU A 85 -15.04 -10.52 -7.95
C GLU A 85 -15.00 -9.00 -7.80
N PHE A 86 -13.80 -8.44 -7.52
CA PHE A 86 -13.59 -6.99 -7.46
C PHE A 86 -13.33 -6.33 -8.82
N LEU A 87 -13.19 -7.10 -9.89
CA LEU A 87 -12.90 -6.54 -11.21
C LEU A 87 -13.93 -5.50 -11.68
N PRO A 88 -15.25 -5.69 -11.55
CA PRO A 88 -16.23 -4.67 -11.94
C PRO A 88 -16.06 -3.36 -11.16
N LEU A 89 -15.79 -3.44 -9.86
CA LEU A 89 -15.55 -2.26 -9.02
C LEU A 89 -14.23 -1.58 -9.38
N SER A 90 -13.17 -2.37 -9.66
CA SER A 90 -11.88 -1.85 -10.10
C SER A 90 -12.00 -1.10 -11.42
N VAL A 91 -12.80 -1.62 -12.37
CA VAL A 91 -13.09 -0.97 -13.65
C VAL A 91 -13.83 0.35 -13.45
N GLN A 92 -14.88 0.37 -12.63
CA GLN A 92 -15.63 1.60 -12.33
C GLN A 92 -14.74 2.65 -11.64
N ALA A 93 -13.93 2.24 -10.67
CA ALA A 93 -12.99 3.13 -10.00
C ALA A 93 -11.93 3.69 -10.97
N ALA A 94 -11.44 2.86 -11.89
CA ALA A 94 -10.52 3.30 -12.94
C ALA A 94 -11.15 4.35 -13.87
N MET A 95 -12.41 4.19 -14.25
CA MET A 95 -13.15 5.19 -15.05
C MET A 95 -13.18 6.53 -14.33
N VAL A 96 -13.59 6.54 -13.05
CA VAL A 96 -13.63 7.77 -12.24
C VAL A 96 -12.25 8.40 -12.09
N ALA A 97 -11.21 7.60 -11.83
CA ALA A 97 -9.85 8.09 -11.66
C ALA A 97 -9.29 8.73 -12.93
N VAL A 98 -9.54 8.12 -14.09
CA VAL A 98 -9.09 8.67 -15.39
C VAL A 98 -9.87 9.93 -15.76
N GLU A 99 -11.19 9.96 -15.56
CA GLU A 99 -12.05 11.10 -15.87
C GLU A 99 -11.61 12.37 -15.13
N LYS A 100 -11.13 12.26 -13.89
CA LYS A 100 -10.61 13.40 -13.11
C LYS A 100 -9.34 14.02 -13.68
N ILE A 101 -8.52 13.23 -14.38
CA ILE A 101 -7.22 13.67 -14.89
C ILE A 101 -7.38 14.25 -16.29
N CYS A 102 -8.06 13.53 -17.17
CA CYS A 102 -8.28 13.93 -18.54
C CYS A 102 -9.64 13.35 -19.00
N PRO A 103 -10.75 14.11 -18.93
CA PRO A 103 -12.09 13.63 -19.26
C PRO A 103 -12.21 13.07 -20.70
N GLU A 104 -11.38 13.57 -21.61
CA GLU A 104 -11.36 13.12 -23.02
C GLU A 104 -10.30 12.02 -23.26
N ALA A 105 -9.65 11.53 -22.19
CA ALA A 105 -8.61 10.52 -22.34
C ALA A 105 -9.19 9.22 -22.89
N HIS A 106 -8.61 8.76 -23.97
CA HIS A 106 -8.85 7.43 -24.52
C HIS A 106 -7.54 6.63 -24.72
N ARG A 107 -6.39 7.26 -24.49
CA ARG A 107 -5.06 6.65 -24.60
C ARG A 107 -4.28 6.86 -23.32
N LEU A 108 -3.74 5.77 -22.77
CA LEU A 108 -2.94 5.78 -21.54
C LEU A 108 -1.65 4.99 -21.76
N LEU A 109 -0.52 5.60 -21.48
CA LEU A 109 0.79 4.96 -21.49
C LEU A 109 1.14 4.49 -20.06
N ILE A 110 1.36 3.19 -19.87
CA ILE A 110 1.90 2.67 -18.59
C ILE A 110 3.43 2.59 -18.72
N ILE A 111 4.14 3.13 -17.73
CA ILE A 111 5.59 2.97 -17.59
C ILE A 111 5.84 2.15 -16.31
N PRO A 112 6.19 0.86 -16.45
CA PRO A 112 6.49 -0.02 -15.33
C PRO A 112 7.93 0.12 -14.84
N GLU A 113 8.24 -0.57 -13.73
CA GLU A 113 9.61 -0.83 -13.28
C GLU A 113 10.41 -1.62 -14.32
N ASN A 114 11.72 -1.48 -14.27
CA ASN A 114 12.64 -2.18 -15.18
C ASN A 114 12.85 -3.68 -14.80
N HIS A 115 11.85 -4.33 -14.18
CA HIS A 115 11.93 -5.71 -13.68
C HIS A 115 11.56 -6.74 -14.74
N THR A 116 12.24 -6.74 -15.89
CA THR A 116 11.92 -7.58 -17.05
C THR A 116 12.04 -9.10 -16.79
N ARG A 117 12.69 -9.52 -15.69
CA ARG A 117 12.86 -10.93 -15.31
C ARG A 117 11.92 -11.39 -14.20
N ASN A 118 11.18 -10.48 -13.58
CA ASN A 118 10.22 -10.81 -12.53
C ASN A 118 8.84 -11.09 -13.11
N THR A 119 8.55 -12.34 -13.41
CA THR A 119 7.31 -12.77 -14.07
C THR A 119 6.06 -12.43 -13.25
N TYR A 120 6.15 -12.43 -11.90
CA TYR A 120 5.04 -12.00 -11.03
C TYR A 120 4.76 -10.51 -11.18
N TYR A 121 5.80 -9.68 -11.23
CA TYR A 121 5.63 -8.25 -11.46
C TYR A 121 5.08 -7.97 -12.87
N LEU A 122 5.56 -8.68 -13.89
CA LEU A 122 5.01 -8.57 -15.23
C LEU A 122 3.51 -8.94 -15.26
N ARG A 123 3.09 -9.94 -14.48
CA ARG A 123 1.67 -10.30 -14.34
C ARG A 123 0.86 -9.16 -13.71
N ASN A 124 1.39 -8.48 -12.69
CA ASN A 124 0.78 -7.28 -12.11
C ASN A 124 0.51 -6.21 -13.19
N VAL A 125 1.50 -5.93 -14.04
CA VAL A 125 1.35 -4.92 -15.11
C VAL A 125 0.28 -5.35 -16.12
N VAL A 126 0.20 -6.63 -16.46
CA VAL A 126 -0.86 -7.18 -17.33
C VAL A 126 -2.24 -6.94 -16.72
N GLU A 127 -2.43 -7.26 -15.44
CA GLU A 127 -3.73 -7.11 -14.78
C GLU A 127 -4.14 -5.64 -14.64
N LEU A 128 -3.20 -4.76 -14.27
CA LEU A 128 -3.45 -3.31 -14.24
C LEU A 128 -3.88 -2.81 -15.63
N ALA A 129 -3.16 -3.20 -16.69
CA ALA A 129 -3.51 -2.83 -18.05
C ALA A 129 -4.89 -3.39 -18.47
N ASN A 130 -5.26 -4.60 -18.02
CA ASN A 130 -6.56 -5.19 -18.29
C ASN A 130 -7.71 -4.42 -17.62
N ILE A 131 -7.54 -4.00 -16.37
CA ILE A 131 -8.53 -3.16 -15.66
C ILE A 131 -8.75 -1.87 -16.46
N LEU A 132 -7.69 -1.19 -16.86
CA LEU A 132 -7.76 0.08 -17.59
C LEU A 132 -8.35 -0.08 -19.01
N ARG A 133 -8.06 -1.18 -19.71
CA ARG A 133 -8.67 -1.49 -21.01
C ARG A 133 -10.17 -1.74 -20.87
N GLN A 134 -10.60 -2.45 -19.84
CA GLN A 134 -12.02 -2.66 -19.55
C GLN A 134 -12.73 -1.35 -19.13
N ALA A 135 -11.99 -0.40 -18.56
CA ALA A 135 -12.47 0.96 -18.31
C ALA A 135 -12.54 1.84 -19.58
N GLY A 136 -12.36 1.28 -20.78
CA GLY A 136 -12.49 1.97 -22.06
C GLY A 136 -11.22 2.61 -22.59
N MET A 137 -10.06 2.40 -21.95
CA MET A 137 -8.80 2.99 -22.35
C MET A 137 -8.07 2.15 -23.40
N ASN A 138 -7.48 2.80 -24.39
CA ASN A 138 -6.45 2.20 -25.22
C ASN A 138 -5.12 2.30 -24.46
N VAL A 139 -4.65 1.16 -23.92
CA VAL A 139 -3.47 1.09 -23.06
C VAL A 139 -2.32 0.43 -23.77
N ARG A 140 -1.20 1.13 -23.86
CA ARG A 140 0.09 0.55 -24.27
C ARG A 140 1.12 0.66 -23.14
N ILE A 141 2.11 -0.21 -23.16
CA ILE A 141 3.10 -0.34 -22.08
C ILE A 141 4.46 0.01 -22.64
N GLY A 142 5.05 1.06 -22.11
CA GLY A 142 6.33 1.59 -22.54
C GLY A 142 7.45 1.37 -21.54
N SER A 143 8.66 1.16 -22.03
CA SER A 143 9.86 1.06 -21.20
C SER A 143 10.78 2.25 -21.42
N ILE A 144 11.28 2.80 -20.31
CA ILE A 144 12.36 3.79 -20.29
C ILE A 144 13.73 3.15 -20.05
N SER A 145 13.78 1.81 -19.97
CA SER A 145 15.04 1.08 -19.84
C SER A 145 15.85 1.17 -21.14
N PRO A 146 17.15 1.49 -21.07
CA PRO A 146 18.01 1.49 -22.26
C PRO A 146 18.21 0.10 -22.88
N GLU A 147 17.86 -0.96 -22.17
CA GLU A 147 17.94 -2.34 -22.68
C GLU A 147 16.81 -2.66 -23.66
N ILE A 148 15.70 -1.92 -23.63
CA ILE A 148 14.54 -2.12 -24.52
C ILE A 148 14.63 -1.13 -25.66
N THR A 149 15.23 -1.53 -26.77
CA THR A 149 15.46 -0.70 -27.96
C THR A 149 14.48 -0.97 -29.10
N GLU A 150 13.74 -2.08 -29.01
CA GLU A 150 12.71 -2.49 -29.97
C GLU A 150 11.51 -3.12 -29.22
N PRO A 151 10.32 -3.19 -29.86
CA PRO A 151 9.17 -3.86 -29.26
C PRO A 151 9.51 -5.29 -28.88
N THR A 152 9.39 -5.60 -27.58
CA THR A 152 9.83 -6.87 -26.98
C THR A 152 8.65 -7.53 -26.28
N ILE A 153 8.38 -8.79 -26.60
CA ILE A 153 7.37 -9.59 -25.91
C ILE A 153 8.05 -10.30 -24.75
N LEU A 154 7.59 -10.02 -23.54
CA LEU A 154 8.00 -10.70 -22.31
C LEU A 154 6.91 -11.67 -21.88
N GLU A 155 7.30 -12.76 -21.22
CA GLU A 155 6.38 -13.73 -20.66
C GLU A 155 6.14 -13.42 -19.17
N ALA A 156 4.89 -13.06 -18.82
CA ALA A 156 4.44 -12.91 -17.46
C ALA A 156 4.06 -14.26 -16.84
N GLN A 157 3.88 -14.31 -15.51
CA GLN A 157 3.44 -15.52 -14.82
C GLN A 157 2.17 -16.11 -15.47
N GLY A 158 2.16 -17.43 -15.67
CA GLY A 158 1.06 -18.14 -16.34
C GLY A 158 1.12 -18.08 -17.86
N GLY A 159 2.29 -17.76 -18.44
CA GLY A 159 2.51 -17.76 -19.89
C GLY A 159 1.83 -16.58 -20.62
N MET A 160 1.44 -15.52 -19.92
CA MET A 160 0.78 -14.37 -20.53
C MET A 160 1.78 -13.45 -21.21
N PRO A 161 1.54 -13.07 -22.47
CA PRO A 161 2.42 -12.15 -23.17
C PRO A 161 2.22 -10.71 -22.69
N LEU A 162 3.31 -10.00 -22.48
CA LEU A 162 3.38 -8.58 -22.25
C LEU A 162 4.24 -7.94 -23.33
N LEU A 163 3.65 -7.11 -24.20
CA LEU A 163 4.39 -6.31 -25.16
C LEU A 163 4.91 -5.06 -24.46
N LEU A 164 6.23 -4.92 -24.42
CA LEU A 164 6.94 -3.77 -23.88
C LEU A 164 7.60 -3.00 -25.04
N GLU A 165 7.30 -1.70 -25.16
CA GLU A 165 7.76 -0.88 -26.27
C GLU A 165 8.74 0.20 -25.81
N PRO A 166 9.79 0.51 -26.56
CA PRO A 166 10.71 1.59 -26.20
C PRO A 166 9.99 2.94 -26.22
N VAL A 167 10.14 3.70 -25.13
CA VAL A 167 9.63 5.07 -25.02
C VAL A 167 10.60 6.04 -25.66
N VAL A 168 10.09 6.93 -26.49
CA VAL A 168 10.86 7.97 -27.17
C VAL A 168 10.36 9.34 -26.73
N ARG A 169 11.28 10.25 -26.40
CA ARG A 169 10.93 11.64 -26.12
C ARG A 169 10.97 12.47 -27.40
N VAL A 170 9.86 13.10 -27.71
CA VAL A 170 9.70 14.02 -28.86
C VAL A 170 9.26 15.39 -28.31
N GLY A 171 10.19 16.32 -28.22
CA GLY A 171 9.97 17.59 -27.51
C GLY A 171 9.70 17.38 -26.04
N ASN A 172 8.56 17.85 -25.55
CA ASN A 172 8.10 17.70 -24.16
C ASN A 172 7.07 16.58 -23.99
N ARG A 173 7.02 15.61 -24.91
CA ARG A 173 6.07 14.49 -24.87
C ARG A 173 6.79 13.16 -25.00
N LEU A 174 6.28 12.15 -24.31
CA LEU A 174 6.67 10.76 -24.50
C LEU A 174 5.73 10.08 -25.48
N LYS A 175 6.31 9.31 -26.40
CA LYS A 175 5.59 8.57 -27.44
C LYS A 175 6.14 7.17 -27.60
N LEU A 176 5.32 6.27 -28.15
CA LEU A 176 5.79 5.01 -28.70
C LEU A 176 5.74 5.13 -30.22
N LEU A 177 6.88 4.91 -30.87
CA LEU A 177 6.99 4.90 -32.33
C LEU A 177 7.08 3.45 -32.78
N ASN A 178 5.99 2.95 -33.37
CA ASN A 178 5.90 1.55 -33.78
C ASN A 178 5.32 1.47 -35.19
N LYS A 179 6.11 0.93 -36.11
CA LYS A 179 5.73 0.84 -37.54
C LYS A 179 4.54 -0.09 -37.80
N ASP A 180 4.41 -1.15 -36.97
CA ASP A 180 3.38 -2.17 -37.15
C ASP A 180 2.08 -1.79 -36.44
N LEU A 181 2.16 -1.23 -35.22
CA LEU A 181 1.01 -0.85 -34.41
C LEU A 181 0.63 0.63 -34.51
N GLY A 182 1.40 1.40 -35.28
CA GLY A 182 1.27 2.84 -35.39
C GLY A 182 1.81 3.59 -34.19
N ASP A 183 2.02 4.89 -34.36
CA ASP A 183 2.51 5.78 -33.32
C ASP A 183 1.46 5.96 -32.20
N PHE A 184 1.94 6.07 -30.97
CA PHE A 184 1.09 6.25 -29.80
C PHE A 184 1.52 7.47 -28.99
N ASP A 185 0.61 8.40 -28.86
CA ASP A 185 0.73 9.63 -28.10
C ASP A 185 -0.45 9.68 -27.11
N SER A 186 -0.18 9.62 -25.81
CA SER A 186 -1.19 9.65 -24.75
C SER A 186 -1.30 11.03 -24.13
N CYS A 187 -2.45 11.37 -23.56
CA CYS A 187 -2.60 12.59 -22.76
C CYS A 187 -2.01 12.43 -21.36
N ALA A 188 -2.05 11.21 -20.81
CA ALA A 188 -1.54 10.90 -19.48
C ALA A 188 -0.63 9.66 -19.51
N ILE A 189 0.26 9.60 -18.53
CA ILE A 189 1.23 8.53 -18.33
C ILE A 189 1.06 7.99 -16.92
N LEU A 190 0.69 6.71 -16.81
CA LEU A 190 0.60 6.02 -15.53
C LEU A 190 1.96 5.40 -15.18
N LEU A 191 2.57 5.89 -14.12
CA LEU A 191 3.81 5.35 -13.59
C LEU A 191 3.49 4.18 -12.65
N ASN A 192 3.88 2.97 -13.00
CA ASN A 192 3.99 1.84 -12.08
C ASN A 192 5.47 1.59 -11.76
N ASN A 193 6.19 2.67 -11.57
CA ASN A 193 7.62 2.76 -11.23
C ASN A 193 7.75 3.71 -10.05
N ASP A 194 8.25 3.23 -8.94
CA ASP A 194 8.27 3.92 -7.66
C ASP A 194 9.31 5.04 -7.55
N LEU A 195 10.10 5.27 -8.60
CA LEU A 195 11.14 6.31 -8.70
C LEU A 195 12.15 6.29 -7.53
N SER A 196 12.36 5.14 -6.91
CA SER A 196 13.28 5.01 -5.77
C SER A 196 14.74 5.26 -6.15
N ALA A 197 15.12 5.02 -7.41
CA ALA A 197 16.44 5.34 -7.97
C ALA A 197 16.64 6.82 -8.36
N GLY A 198 15.65 7.67 -8.11
CA GLY A 198 15.61 9.05 -8.57
C GLY A 198 14.66 9.25 -9.74
N ILE A 199 14.47 10.53 -10.10
CA ILE A 199 13.58 10.89 -11.22
C ILE A 199 14.40 10.86 -12.53
N PRO A 200 14.08 9.93 -13.46
CA PRO A 200 14.74 9.88 -14.77
C PRO A 200 14.55 11.18 -15.57
N ASP A 201 15.59 11.66 -16.23
CA ASP A 201 15.53 12.92 -17.00
C ASP A 201 14.46 12.89 -18.10
N ILE A 202 14.20 11.73 -18.66
CA ILE A 202 13.18 11.56 -19.70
C ILE A 202 11.76 11.89 -19.22
N LEU A 203 11.49 11.81 -17.89
CA LEU A 203 10.19 12.11 -17.28
C LEU A 203 10.03 13.58 -16.84
N LYS A 204 11.10 14.38 -16.88
CA LYS A 204 11.05 15.77 -16.40
C LYS A 204 10.43 16.70 -17.44
N ASN A 205 9.67 17.68 -16.99
CA ASN A 205 9.11 18.76 -17.81
C ASN A 205 8.30 18.24 -19.02
N LEU A 206 7.45 17.27 -18.79
CA LEU A 206 6.51 16.77 -19.80
C LEU A 206 5.24 17.62 -19.82
N GLU A 207 4.60 17.69 -20.99
CA GLU A 207 3.27 18.26 -21.17
C GLU A 207 2.16 17.27 -20.78
N GLN A 208 2.49 15.99 -20.71
CA GLN A 208 1.57 14.92 -20.34
C GLN A 208 1.48 14.80 -18.83
N ASP A 209 0.27 14.58 -18.31
CA ASP A 209 0.07 14.33 -16.91
C ASP A 209 0.76 13.03 -16.47
N LEU A 210 1.62 13.14 -15.46
CA LEU A 210 2.29 12.00 -14.83
C LEU A 210 1.51 11.58 -13.59
N ILE A 211 1.15 10.30 -13.53
CA ILE A 211 0.27 9.74 -12.50
C ILE A 211 0.94 8.50 -11.89
N PRO A 212 1.19 8.45 -10.60
CA PRO A 212 1.23 9.56 -9.64
C PRO A 212 2.25 10.63 -10.06
N PRO A 213 2.17 11.86 -9.51
CA PRO A 213 3.13 12.92 -9.83
C PRO A 213 4.54 12.53 -9.37
N LEU A 214 5.57 13.15 -10.00
CA LEU A 214 6.97 12.77 -9.74
C LEU A 214 7.38 12.91 -8.27
N HIS A 215 6.83 13.89 -7.55
CA HIS A 215 7.13 14.09 -6.12
C HIS A 215 6.53 13.02 -5.21
N ALA A 216 5.60 12.20 -5.72
CA ALA A 216 5.10 11.01 -5.01
C ALA A 216 6.11 9.86 -4.96
N GLY A 217 7.18 9.91 -5.78
CA GLY A 217 8.20 8.87 -5.85
C GLY A 217 9.05 8.78 -4.58
N TRP A 218 9.52 7.57 -4.26
CA TRP A 218 10.27 7.30 -3.02
C TRP A 218 11.65 7.95 -2.94
N SER A 219 12.18 8.52 -4.02
CA SER A 219 13.36 9.39 -3.95
C SER A 219 13.07 10.73 -3.27
N THR A 220 11.82 11.18 -3.27
CA THR A 220 11.38 12.46 -2.71
C THR A 220 10.53 12.27 -1.46
N ARG A 221 9.55 11.37 -1.53
CA ARG A 221 8.58 11.09 -0.47
C ARG A 221 9.24 10.54 0.80
N ARG A 222 8.73 10.94 1.98
CA ARG A 222 9.19 10.50 3.30
C ARG A 222 8.04 9.85 4.07
N LYS A 223 8.33 8.71 4.72
CA LYS A 223 7.36 8.02 5.58
C LYS A 223 6.94 8.87 6.77
N SER A 224 7.87 9.61 7.34
CA SER A 224 7.60 10.54 8.45
C SER A 224 6.59 11.63 8.09
N GLN A 225 6.68 12.18 6.88
CA GLN A 225 5.73 13.18 6.38
C GLN A 225 4.34 12.56 6.19
N HIS A 226 4.28 11.35 5.63
CA HIS A 226 3.03 10.61 5.50
C HIS A 226 2.36 10.36 6.87
N PHE A 227 3.13 9.86 7.85
CA PHE A 227 2.57 9.60 9.18
C PHE A 227 2.25 10.86 9.96
N ALA A 228 2.91 12.00 9.70
CA ALA A 228 2.50 13.29 10.22
C ALA A 228 1.15 13.76 9.67
N ALA A 229 0.91 13.58 8.37
CA ALA A 229 -0.39 13.81 7.77
C ALA A 229 -1.44 12.82 8.30
N TYR A 230 -1.07 11.55 8.46
CA TYR A 230 -1.96 10.52 9.00
C TYR A 230 -2.38 10.82 10.44
N ASN A 231 -1.50 11.32 11.30
CA ASN A 231 -1.84 11.76 12.65
C ASN A 231 -2.95 12.80 12.65
N LYS A 232 -2.89 13.82 11.79
CA LYS A 232 -3.93 14.84 11.67
C LYS A 232 -5.28 14.23 11.27
N VAL A 233 -5.26 13.34 10.26
CA VAL A 233 -6.46 12.64 9.77
C VAL A 233 -7.06 11.73 10.84
N ALA A 234 -6.22 10.95 11.54
CA ALA A 234 -6.65 10.03 12.58
C ALA A 234 -7.24 10.77 13.78
N GLN A 235 -6.67 11.91 14.18
CA GLN A 235 -7.19 12.74 15.24
C GLN A 235 -8.60 13.26 14.90
N GLU A 236 -8.77 13.90 13.74
CA GLU A 236 -10.08 14.41 13.31
C GLU A 236 -11.12 13.29 13.22
N PHE A 237 -10.75 12.14 12.69
CA PHE A 237 -11.64 10.98 12.58
C PHE A 237 -12.01 10.43 13.94
N SER A 238 -11.08 10.38 14.87
CA SER A 238 -11.31 9.88 16.23
C SER A 238 -12.25 10.80 17.00
N GLU A 239 -12.11 12.12 16.86
CA GLU A 239 -13.05 13.11 17.40
C GLU A 239 -14.46 12.93 16.79
N LEU A 240 -14.54 12.65 15.48
CA LEU A 240 -15.79 12.39 14.80
C LEU A 240 -16.57 11.25 15.42
N LEU A 241 -15.89 10.15 15.79
CA LEU A 241 -16.52 8.93 16.32
C LEU A 241 -16.54 8.87 17.86
N GLY A 242 -15.78 9.72 18.54
CA GLY A 242 -15.58 9.63 19.99
C GLY A 242 -14.78 8.39 20.42
N ILE A 243 -13.77 8.02 19.64
CA ILE A 243 -12.87 6.90 19.94
C ILE A 243 -11.47 7.39 20.29
N ASP A 244 -10.66 6.54 20.93
CA ASP A 244 -9.24 6.81 21.14
C ASP A 244 -8.49 6.68 19.81
N GLU A 245 -7.79 7.74 19.39
CA GLU A 245 -7.02 7.76 18.14
C GLU A 245 -5.94 6.65 18.09
N TRP A 246 -5.39 6.28 19.24
CA TRP A 246 -4.38 5.24 19.32
C TRP A 246 -4.86 3.90 18.74
N LEU A 247 -6.15 3.60 18.79
CA LEU A 247 -6.72 2.36 18.24
C LEU A 247 -6.55 2.21 16.72
N ILE A 248 -6.33 3.34 16.03
CA ILE A 248 -6.17 3.37 14.56
C ILE A 248 -4.87 4.03 14.10
N ASN A 249 -4.10 4.61 15.01
CA ASN A 249 -2.93 5.45 14.71
C ASN A 249 -1.67 4.89 15.37
N PRO A 250 -0.66 4.42 14.63
CA PRO A 250 0.61 4.01 15.20
C PRO A 250 1.42 5.25 15.59
N TYR A 251 1.93 5.29 16.80
CA TYR A 251 2.87 6.33 17.20
C TYR A 251 4.16 6.26 16.38
N PHE A 252 4.81 7.38 16.17
CA PHE A 252 6.11 7.41 15.53
C PHE A 252 6.97 8.58 16.03
N GLU A 253 8.27 8.44 15.83
CA GLU A 253 9.30 9.43 16.02
C GLU A 253 10.25 9.43 14.81
N THR A 254 11.05 10.47 14.64
CA THR A 254 12.06 10.56 13.58
C THR A 254 13.44 10.78 14.17
N CYS A 255 14.46 10.22 13.52
CA CYS A 255 15.84 10.52 13.85
C CYS A 255 16.62 10.75 12.54
N GLY A 256 17.26 11.92 12.43
CA GLY A 256 18.13 12.30 11.33
C GLY A 256 19.61 12.14 11.68
N GLU A 257 20.47 12.37 10.70
CA GLU A 257 21.93 12.32 10.83
C GLU A 257 22.46 10.98 11.36
N ILE A 258 21.87 9.89 10.85
CA ILE A 258 22.28 8.51 11.21
C ILE A 258 23.28 8.01 10.17
N ASP A 259 24.39 7.46 10.68
CA ASP A 259 25.30 6.62 9.90
C ASP A 259 25.58 5.33 10.67
N PHE A 260 24.93 4.25 10.22
CA PHE A 260 25.09 2.92 10.83
C PHE A 260 26.50 2.33 10.66
N HIS A 261 27.29 2.77 9.66
CA HIS A 261 28.67 2.33 9.51
C HIS A 261 29.59 3.06 10.48
N ALA A 262 29.48 4.39 10.56
CA ALA A 262 30.26 5.21 11.47
C ALA A 262 29.72 5.19 12.91
N ARG A 263 28.54 4.62 13.14
CA ARG A 263 27.80 4.59 14.43
C ARG A 263 27.41 5.99 14.93
N THR A 264 27.27 6.94 14.02
CA THR A 264 26.80 8.28 14.35
C THR A 264 25.28 8.27 14.55
N GLY A 265 24.77 8.96 15.56
CA GLY A 265 23.34 9.08 15.85
C GLY A 265 22.73 7.89 16.60
N GLU A 266 23.47 6.81 16.89
CA GLU A 266 22.94 5.62 17.59
C GLU A 266 22.38 5.97 18.98
N ASP A 267 23.02 6.85 19.76
CA ASP A 267 22.52 7.26 21.07
C ASP A 267 21.22 8.06 21.00
N CYS A 268 21.10 8.95 20.01
CA CYS A 268 19.86 9.68 19.75
C CYS A 268 18.74 8.73 19.35
N LEU A 269 19.02 7.77 18.47
CA LEU A 269 18.08 6.75 18.06
C LEU A 269 17.62 5.90 19.25
N ALA A 270 18.56 5.44 20.09
CA ALA A 270 18.24 4.63 21.28
C ALA A 270 17.38 5.40 22.27
N LEU A 271 17.66 6.69 22.53
CA LEU A 271 16.83 7.54 23.39
C LEU A 271 15.39 7.68 22.85
N LYS A 272 15.23 7.91 21.55
CA LYS A 272 13.90 8.03 20.94
C LYS A 272 13.14 6.71 20.95
N VAL A 273 13.82 5.59 20.75
CA VAL A 273 13.25 4.23 20.93
C VAL A 273 12.72 4.07 22.35
N GLU A 274 13.49 4.42 23.38
CA GLU A 274 13.07 4.34 24.78
C GLU A 274 11.81 5.18 25.04
N GLN A 275 11.82 6.45 24.64
CA GLN A 275 10.67 7.35 24.80
C GLN A 275 9.41 6.82 24.11
N LEU A 276 9.53 6.27 22.91
CA LEU A 276 8.39 5.72 22.18
C LEU A 276 7.88 4.44 22.82
N LEU A 277 8.77 3.53 23.24
CA LEU A 277 8.39 2.32 23.95
C LEU A 277 7.65 2.64 25.27
N ASP A 278 8.08 3.64 26.02
CA ASP A 278 7.43 4.05 27.25
C ASP A 278 6.03 4.64 26.99
N LYS A 279 5.87 5.41 25.93
CA LYS A 279 4.56 5.91 25.47
C LYS A 279 3.62 4.76 25.12
N ILE A 280 4.11 3.73 24.41
CA ILE A 280 3.34 2.55 24.04
C ILE A 280 2.96 1.74 25.31
N LYS A 281 3.87 1.54 26.27
CA LYS A 281 3.60 0.85 27.53
C LYS A 281 2.44 1.46 28.31
N ILE A 282 2.34 2.80 28.31
CA ILE A 282 1.21 3.50 28.97
C ILE A 282 -0.11 3.07 28.31
N LYS A 283 -0.17 3.06 26.99
CA LYS A 283 -1.37 2.62 26.26
C LYS A 283 -1.66 1.13 26.46
N TYR A 284 -0.64 0.30 26.47
CA TYR A 284 -0.80 -1.14 26.74
C TYR A 284 -1.39 -1.38 28.12
N ALA A 285 -0.92 -0.64 29.15
CA ALA A 285 -1.49 -0.71 30.50
C ALA A 285 -2.95 -0.22 30.53
N GLU A 286 -3.29 0.86 29.82
CA GLU A 286 -4.65 1.40 29.73
C GLU A 286 -5.64 0.39 29.13
N TYR A 287 -5.21 -0.35 28.11
CA TYR A 287 -6.05 -1.33 27.41
C TYR A 287 -5.87 -2.77 27.93
N GLY A 288 -5.07 -2.99 28.95
CA GLY A 288 -4.83 -4.33 29.49
C GLY A 288 -4.08 -5.26 28.55
N VAL A 289 -3.27 -4.70 27.64
CA VAL A 289 -2.44 -5.46 26.71
C VAL A 289 -1.24 -6.03 27.45
N THR A 290 -1.04 -7.33 27.33
CA THR A 290 0.01 -8.08 28.07
C THR A 290 1.24 -8.40 27.21
N GLN A 291 1.18 -8.16 25.90
CA GLN A 291 2.30 -8.33 25.00
C GLN A 291 3.41 -7.31 25.31
N GLU A 292 4.64 -7.65 24.96
CA GLU A 292 5.76 -6.74 25.08
C GLU A 292 5.71 -5.70 23.93
N PRO A 293 5.79 -4.39 24.22
CA PRO A 293 5.82 -3.40 23.17
C PRO A 293 7.13 -3.46 22.38
N PHE A 294 7.04 -3.14 21.11
CA PHE A 294 8.20 -3.03 20.23
C PHE A 294 8.02 -1.87 19.24
N VAL A 295 9.11 -1.47 18.63
CA VAL A 295 9.11 -0.48 17.55
C VAL A 295 9.79 -1.04 16.30
N ILE A 296 9.43 -0.49 15.16
CA ILE A 296 10.08 -0.77 13.89
C ILE A 296 10.88 0.47 13.48
N VAL A 297 12.17 0.32 13.31
CA VAL A 297 13.04 1.34 12.73
C VAL A 297 13.17 1.07 11.25
N LYS A 298 12.84 2.07 10.42
CA LYS A 298 12.85 1.99 8.95
C LYS A 298 13.60 3.17 8.38
N ALA A 299 14.26 3.00 7.23
CA ALA A 299 14.66 4.14 6.42
C ALA A 299 13.45 5.04 6.13
N ASP A 300 13.59 6.34 6.31
CA ASP A 300 12.50 7.31 6.09
C ASP A 300 12.11 7.40 4.60
N ALA A 301 13.06 7.16 3.70
CA ALA A 301 12.85 7.01 2.26
C ALA A 301 13.09 5.56 1.81
N GLY A 302 12.52 5.18 0.67
CA GLY A 302 12.76 3.88 0.02
C GLY A 302 11.69 2.82 0.29
N THR A 303 11.79 1.70 -0.42
CA THR A 303 10.81 0.62 -0.53
C THR A 303 11.39 -0.76 -0.26
N TYR A 304 10.58 -1.81 -0.47
CA TYR A 304 10.93 -3.24 -0.46
C TYR A 304 11.41 -3.81 0.88
N GLY A 305 11.06 -3.20 2.01
CA GLY A 305 11.42 -3.74 3.32
C GLY A 305 12.93 -3.74 3.62
N MET A 306 13.72 -3.00 2.83
CA MET A 306 15.14 -2.78 3.09
C MET A 306 15.34 -1.72 4.19
N GLY A 307 16.42 -1.84 4.97
CA GLY A 307 16.67 -0.91 6.06
C GLY A 307 15.59 -0.96 7.15
N ILE A 308 15.06 -2.15 7.48
CA ILE A 308 14.04 -2.36 8.52
C ILE A 308 14.61 -3.27 9.60
N MET A 309 14.39 -2.87 10.87
CA MET A 309 14.66 -3.70 12.04
C MET A 309 13.55 -3.57 13.09
N THR A 310 13.24 -4.67 13.77
CA THR A 310 12.41 -4.70 14.98
C THR A 310 13.29 -4.44 16.19
N VAL A 311 12.84 -3.58 17.10
CA VAL A 311 13.56 -3.14 18.29
C VAL A 311 12.63 -3.25 19.50
N LYS A 312 13.07 -3.94 20.54
CA LYS A 312 12.32 -4.16 21.79
C LYS A 312 12.94 -3.41 22.99
N SER A 313 14.18 -3.00 22.82
CA SER A 313 14.90 -2.23 23.85
C SER A 313 15.88 -1.23 23.19
N PRO A 314 16.28 -0.16 23.89
CA PRO A 314 17.32 0.75 23.42
C PRO A 314 18.65 0.04 23.14
N ASP A 315 18.94 -1.05 23.83
CA ASP A 315 20.19 -1.80 23.66
C ASP A 315 20.23 -2.54 22.35
N ASP A 316 19.09 -2.94 21.78
CA ASP A 316 19.03 -3.53 20.44
C ASP A 316 19.64 -2.61 19.35
N VAL A 317 19.57 -1.30 19.57
CA VAL A 317 20.19 -0.30 18.68
C VAL A 317 21.70 -0.18 18.95
N ARG A 318 22.11 -0.14 20.23
CA ARG A 318 23.51 0.03 20.62
C ARG A 318 24.36 -1.21 20.31
N ASP A 319 23.76 -2.39 20.38
CA ASP A 319 24.43 -3.67 20.21
C ASP A 319 24.35 -4.25 18.79
N LEU A 320 24.00 -3.41 17.79
CA LEU A 320 23.96 -3.84 16.39
C LEU A 320 25.28 -4.43 15.93
N ASN A 321 25.26 -5.70 15.51
CA ASN A 321 26.42 -6.32 14.90
C ASN A 321 26.67 -5.77 13.49
N ARG A 322 27.85 -6.06 12.93
CA ARG A 322 28.26 -5.55 11.61
C ARG A 322 27.25 -5.91 10.50
N LYS A 323 26.66 -7.13 10.54
CA LYS A 323 25.71 -7.58 9.53
C LYS A 323 24.40 -6.77 9.61
N ALA A 324 23.90 -6.52 10.81
CA ALA A 324 22.71 -5.72 11.05
C ALA A 324 22.94 -4.25 10.61
N ARG A 325 24.06 -3.65 10.97
CA ARG A 325 24.43 -2.30 10.53
C ARG A 325 24.50 -2.20 8.99
N ASN A 326 25.13 -3.15 8.33
CA ASN A 326 25.17 -3.18 6.86
C ASN A 326 23.78 -3.29 6.24
N LYS A 327 22.88 -4.05 6.86
CA LYS A 327 21.48 -4.17 6.40
C LYS A 327 20.73 -2.86 6.55
N MET A 328 20.99 -2.10 7.63
CA MET A 328 20.31 -0.83 7.91
C MET A 328 20.91 0.36 7.14
N ALA A 329 22.18 0.27 6.74
CA ALA A 329 22.91 1.38 6.12
C ALA A 329 22.49 1.69 4.68
N VAL A 330 21.84 0.74 3.98
CA VAL A 330 21.59 0.83 2.54
C VAL A 330 20.18 0.38 2.20
N VAL A 331 19.52 1.13 1.33
CA VAL A 331 18.23 0.77 0.72
C VAL A 331 18.39 0.37 -0.76
N LYS A 332 17.30 0.17 -1.49
CA LYS A 332 17.26 -0.12 -2.93
C LYS A 332 18.22 0.81 -3.70
N GLU A 333 18.88 0.28 -4.72
CA GLU A 333 19.87 0.96 -5.56
C GLU A 333 21.16 1.43 -4.81
N GLY A 334 21.41 0.89 -3.60
CA GLY A 334 22.63 1.21 -2.85
C GLY A 334 22.66 2.60 -2.21
N LEU A 335 21.51 3.27 -2.10
CA LEU A 335 21.41 4.57 -1.45
C LEU A 335 21.65 4.44 0.05
N GLN A 336 22.47 5.36 0.61
CA GLN A 336 22.75 5.39 2.05
C GLN A 336 21.55 5.91 2.85
N VAL A 337 21.29 5.28 3.98
CA VAL A 337 20.27 5.71 4.95
C VAL A 337 20.88 6.76 5.86
N SER A 338 20.35 7.98 5.83
CA SER A 338 20.74 9.08 6.71
C SER A 338 19.63 9.52 7.66
N GLU A 339 18.39 9.11 7.38
CA GLU A 339 17.20 9.45 8.15
C GLU A 339 16.36 8.20 8.36
N VAL A 340 15.80 8.04 9.57
CA VAL A 340 14.92 6.93 9.91
C VAL A 340 13.64 7.42 10.58
N ILE A 341 12.57 6.69 10.34
CA ILE A 341 11.36 6.73 11.15
C ILE A 341 11.39 5.57 12.14
N ILE A 342 11.03 5.86 13.38
CA ILE A 342 10.84 4.90 14.47
C ILE A 342 9.34 4.81 14.67
N GLN A 343 8.73 3.72 14.27
CA GLN A 343 7.28 3.54 14.30
C GLN A 343 6.88 2.50 15.35
N GLU A 344 5.78 2.75 16.07
CA GLU A 344 5.16 1.75 16.95
C GLU A 344 4.97 0.43 16.19
N GLY A 345 5.47 -0.63 16.76
CA GLY A 345 5.26 -1.97 16.26
C GLY A 345 3.83 -2.42 16.54
N VAL A 346 3.08 -2.71 15.51
CA VAL A 346 1.74 -3.28 15.63
C VAL A 346 1.82 -4.77 15.38
N TYR A 347 1.42 -5.57 16.35
CA TYR A 347 1.34 -7.01 16.18
C TYR A 347 0.34 -7.36 15.08
N THR A 348 0.54 -8.46 14.39
CA THR A 348 -0.52 -9.05 13.56
C THR A 348 -1.06 -10.29 14.26
N PHE A 349 -2.29 -10.18 14.72
CA PHE A 349 -3.00 -11.28 15.39
C PHE A 349 -3.57 -12.29 14.42
N GLU A 350 -3.72 -11.88 13.17
CA GLU A 350 -4.37 -12.67 12.14
C GLU A 350 -3.46 -13.76 11.60
N SER A 351 -4.06 -14.88 11.28
CA SER A 351 -3.40 -16.00 10.60
C SER A 351 -4.32 -16.61 9.53
N VAL A 352 -3.71 -17.08 8.45
CA VAL A 352 -4.37 -17.84 7.40
C VAL A 352 -3.69 -19.19 7.35
N ASP A 353 -4.45 -20.27 7.51
CA ASP A 353 -3.92 -21.60 7.76
C ASP A 353 -2.90 -21.57 8.93
N ASP A 354 -1.67 -22.01 8.70
CA ASP A 354 -0.60 -22.01 9.70
C ASP A 354 0.33 -20.80 9.60
N GLY A 355 0.02 -19.81 8.73
CA GLY A 355 0.86 -18.63 8.48
C GLY A 355 0.33 -17.38 9.16
N VAL A 356 1.24 -16.59 9.71
CA VAL A 356 0.94 -15.22 10.19
C VAL A 356 0.56 -14.35 8.99
N ALA A 357 -0.49 -13.53 9.14
CA ALA A 357 -1.07 -12.82 8.02
C ALA A 357 -1.30 -11.33 8.33
N GLU A 358 -1.08 -10.48 7.33
CA GLU A 358 -1.41 -9.05 7.40
C GLU A 358 -2.23 -8.63 6.17
N PRO A 359 -3.31 -7.84 6.36
CA PRO A 359 -4.14 -7.40 5.25
C PRO A 359 -3.49 -6.26 4.47
N VAL A 360 -3.57 -6.34 3.15
CA VAL A 360 -3.18 -5.27 2.22
C VAL A 360 -4.41 -4.83 1.45
N VAL A 361 -4.79 -3.56 1.61
CA VAL A 361 -5.99 -3.01 0.98
C VAL A 361 -5.60 -2.18 -0.24
N TYR A 362 -6.28 -2.43 -1.36
CA TYR A 362 -6.05 -1.72 -2.62
C TYR A 362 -7.15 -0.71 -2.88
N MET A 363 -6.74 0.45 -3.36
CA MET A 363 -7.65 1.54 -3.72
C MET A 363 -7.29 2.10 -5.09
N MET A 364 -8.32 2.57 -5.81
CA MET A 364 -8.21 3.33 -7.03
C MET A 364 -9.13 4.54 -6.91
N ASP A 365 -8.61 5.76 -7.10
CA ASP A 365 -9.23 6.96 -6.58
C ASP A 365 -9.56 6.74 -5.08
N HIS A 366 -10.68 7.20 -4.58
CA HIS A 366 -11.12 7.01 -3.18
C HIS A 366 -11.90 5.69 -2.93
N PHE A 367 -11.95 4.79 -3.92
CA PHE A 367 -12.66 3.51 -3.82
C PHE A 367 -11.74 2.38 -3.39
N VAL A 368 -12.19 1.61 -2.41
CA VAL A 368 -11.57 0.32 -2.08
C VAL A 368 -11.94 -0.68 -3.18
N ILE A 369 -10.96 -1.15 -3.92
CA ILE A 369 -11.14 -2.06 -5.05
C ILE A 369 -10.78 -3.51 -4.72
N GLY A 370 -10.50 -3.81 -3.47
CA GLY A 370 -10.18 -5.15 -2.98
C GLY A 370 -8.96 -5.17 -2.08
N GLY A 371 -8.42 -6.33 -1.91
CA GLY A 371 -7.24 -6.58 -1.10
C GLY A 371 -6.89 -8.06 -1.03
N PHE A 372 -5.88 -8.37 -0.26
CA PHE A 372 -5.45 -9.73 0.03
C PHE A 372 -4.73 -9.78 1.37
N TYR A 373 -4.55 -10.97 1.91
CA TYR A 373 -3.62 -11.21 3.01
C TYR A 373 -2.24 -11.56 2.49
N ARG A 374 -1.22 -10.88 3.00
CA ARG A 374 0.17 -11.31 2.88
C ARG A 374 0.43 -12.29 4.01
N VAL A 375 0.79 -13.52 3.68
CA VAL A 375 0.92 -14.63 4.62
C VAL A 375 2.35 -15.14 4.63
N HIS A 376 2.89 -15.41 5.82
CA HIS A 376 4.23 -15.96 5.98
C HIS A 376 4.24 -17.04 7.08
N THR A 377 4.71 -18.23 6.74
CA THR A 377 4.71 -19.39 7.65
C THR A 377 5.92 -19.45 8.58
N GLU A 378 7.00 -18.72 8.26
CA GLU A 378 8.26 -18.75 9.02
C GLU A 378 8.51 -17.46 9.82
N ARG A 379 7.56 -16.49 9.80
CA ARG A 379 7.68 -15.22 10.49
C ARG A 379 6.75 -15.12 11.68
N GLY A 380 7.21 -14.39 12.71
CA GLY A 380 6.43 -14.09 13.89
C GLY A 380 5.46 -12.92 13.69
N MET A 381 4.57 -12.73 14.65
CA MET A 381 3.55 -11.67 14.66
C MET A 381 4.12 -10.24 14.78
N ASP A 382 5.36 -10.09 15.20
CA ASP A 382 6.10 -8.83 15.37
C ASP A 382 7.15 -8.60 14.28
N GLU A 383 7.23 -9.51 13.30
CA GLU A 383 8.19 -9.43 12.21
C GLU A 383 7.60 -8.80 10.94
N ASN A 384 8.48 -8.35 10.04
CA ASN A 384 8.11 -7.90 8.71
C ASN A 384 7.72 -9.11 7.82
N LEU A 385 6.46 -9.17 7.39
CA LEU A 385 5.96 -10.24 6.52
C LEU A 385 6.27 -9.99 5.03
N ASN A 386 6.65 -8.77 4.64
CA ASN A 386 7.11 -8.48 3.28
C ASN A 386 8.55 -8.98 3.10
N ALA A 387 8.71 -10.27 3.00
CA ALA A 387 9.98 -10.97 2.93
C ALA A 387 9.91 -12.17 1.98
N PRO A 388 11.04 -12.69 1.48
CA PRO A 388 11.06 -13.91 0.69
C PRO A 388 10.36 -15.07 1.43
N GLY A 389 9.48 -15.78 0.73
CA GLY A 389 8.66 -16.86 1.32
C GLY A 389 7.22 -16.44 1.63
N SER A 390 6.89 -15.15 1.54
CA SER A 390 5.50 -14.72 1.64
C SER A 390 4.68 -15.18 0.43
N HIS A 391 3.42 -15.49 0.69
CA HIS A 391 2.41 -15.74 -0.33
C HIS A 391 1.17 -14.89 -0.09
N PHE A 392 0.25 -14.85 -1.05
CA PHE A 392 -0.90 -13.95 -1.03
C PHE A 392 -2.20 -14.74 -1.09
N SER A 393 -3.16 -14.36 -0.25
CA SER A 393 -4.47 -14.99 -0.17
C SER A 393 -5.58 -13.94 -0.25
N PRO A 394 -6.46 -13.96 -1.28
CA PRO A 394 -7.50 -12.94 -1.46
C PRO A 394 -8.71 -13.09 -0.53
N LEU A 395 -8.69 -14.05 0.38
CA LEU A 395 -9.79 -14.59 1.14
C LEU A 395 -10.76 -13.62 1.83
N ALA A 396 -10.22 -12.57 2.39
CA ALA A 396 -10.99 -11.68 3.25
C ALA A 396 -11.72 -10.58 2.47
N PHE A 397 -11.36 -10.37 1.23
CA PHE A 397 -11.86 -9.30 0.37
C PHE A 397 -12.70 -9.85 -0.78
N GLN A 398 -13.42 -10.95 -0.54
CA GLN A 398 -14.33 -11.51 -1.53
C GLN A 398 -15.62 -10.69 -1.69
N LYS A 399 -15.96 -9.85 -0.70
CA LYS A 399 -17.09 -8.93 -0.75
C LYS A 399 -16.63 -7.49 -0.56
N PRO A 400 -17.29 -6.50 -1.20
CA PRO A 400 -16.97 -5.09 -1.01
C PRO A 400 -17.01 -4.69 0.47
N CYS A 401 -15.91 -4.22 1.00
CA CYS A 401 -15.78 -3.80 2.40
C CYS A 401 -16.36 -2.40 2.67
N THR A 402 -16.81 -1.68 1.64
CA THR A 402 -17.40 -0.34 1.75
C THR A 402 -18.91 -0.33 1.80
N LEU A 403 -19.57 -1.47 1.54
CA LEU A 403 -21.02 -1.58 1.56
C LEU A 403 -21.46 -2.55 2.67
N PRO A 404 -22.54 -2.21 3.42
CA PRO A 404 -23.16 -3.17 4.31
C PRO A 404 -23.58 -4.41 3.51
N ASP A 405 -23.38 -5.58 4.05
CA ASP A 405 -23.96 -6.80 3.48
C ASP A 405 -25.46 -6.81 3.76
N CYS A 406 -26.24 -6.25 2.83
CA CYS A 406 -27.69 -6.22 2.92
C CYS A 406 -28.33 -7.61 2.79
N ALA A 407 -27.57 -8.63 2.41
CA ALA A 407 -28.01 -10.02 2.28
C ALA A 407 -27.69 -10.86 3.53
N GLY A 408 -27.01 -10.28 4.53
CA GLY A 408 -26.71 -10.95 5.79
C GLY A 408 -27.97 -11.14 6.64
N ASP A 409 -28.02 -12.26 7.37
CA ASP A 409 -29.04 -12.44 8.41
C ASP A 409 -28.93 -11.33 9.46
N PRO A 410 -30.05 -10.94 10.13
CA PRO A 410 -30.04 -9.92 11.18
C PRO A 410 -29.02 -10.17 12.30
N ASP A 411 -28.67 -11.44 12.53
CA ASP A 411 -27.71 -11.91 13.53
C ASP A 411 -26.32 -12.19 12.92
N ALA A 412 -26.09 -11.85 11.64
CA ALA A 412 -24.80 -12.03 11.01
C ALA A 412 -23.73 -11.19 11.71
N ALA A 413 -22.51 -11.74 11.82
CA ALA A 413 -21.38 -11.00 12.35
C ALA A 413 -21.13 -9.72 11.51
N PRO A 414 -20.76 -8.60 12.14
CA PRO A 414 -20.43 -7.36 11.44
C PRO A 414 -19.44 -7.60 10.31
N ASN A 415 -19.58 -6.86 9.19
CA ASN A 415 -18.58 -6.90 8.12
C ASN A 415 -17.28 -6.21 8.58
N ARG A 416 -16.35 -6.98 9.13
CA ARG A 416 -15.08 -6.52 9.66
C ARG A 416 -14.24 -5.78 8.65
N PHE A 417 -14.37 -6.14 7.37
CA PHE A 417 -13.59 -5.52 6.29
C PHE A 417 -14.02 -4.07 6.02
N TYR A 418 -15.19 -3.63 6.49
CA TYR A 418 -15.52 -2.23 6.51
C TYR A 418 -14.51 -1.41 7.32
N ALA A 419 -14.13 -1.87 8.50
CA ALA A 419 -13.13 -1.19 9.34
C ALA A 419 -11.75 -1.11 8.63
N TYR A 420 -11.34 -2.18 7.95
CA TYR A 420 -10.09 -2.16 7.15
C TYR A 420 -10.17 -1.15 6.00
N GLY A 421 -11.30 -1.11 5.29
CA GLY A 421 -11.54 -0.12 4.25
C GLY A 421 -11.57 1.32 4.78
N VAL A 422 -12.10 1.55 5.99
CA VAL A 422 -12.07 2.85 6.66
C VAL A 422 -10.62 3.26 6.95
N VAL A 423 -9.85 2.43 7.65
CA VAL A 423 -8.46 2.76 8.04
C VAL A 423 -7.57 2.93 6.80
N ALA A 424 -7.76 2.13 5.75
CA ALA A 424 -7.05 2.31 4.50
C ALA A 424 -7.39 3.64 3.80
N ARG A 425 -8.67 4.06 3.81
CA ARG A 425 -9.10 5.35 3.26
C ARG A 425 -8.58 6.54 4.09
N LEU A 426 -8.41 6.41 5.41
CA LEU A 426 -7.72 7.42 6.22
C LEU A 426 -6.27 7.60 5.79
N ALA A 427 -5.57 6.49 5.54
CA ALA A 427 -4.19 6.53 5.04
C ALA A 427 -4.10 7.11 3.61
N LEU A 428 -5.08 6.82 2.75
CA LEU A 428 -5.19 7.41 1.42
C LEU A 428 -5.44 8.93 1.49
N LEU A 429 -6.31 9.38 2.40
CA LEU A 429 -6.56 10.81 2.63
C LEU A 429 -5.30 11.52 3.12
N ALA A 430 -4.57 10.90 4.05
CA ALA A 430 -3.27 11.40 4.50
C ALA A 430 -2.27 11.53 3.34
N ALA A 431 -2.22 10.56 2.44
CA ALA A 431 -1.39 10.64 1.24
C ALA A 431 -1.83 11.76 0.28
N ALA A 432 -3.13 11.99 0.13
CA ALA A 432 -3.65 13.11 -0.66
C ALA A 432 -3.23 14.47 -0.07
N MET A 433 -3.32 14.62 1.25
CA MET A 433 -2.89 15.84 1.97
C MET A 433 -1.37 16.05 1.82
N GLU A 434 -0.59 15.01 2.03
CA GLU A 434 0.87 15.00 1.87
C GLU A 434 1.27 15.45 0.46
N LEU A 435 0.66 14.88 -0.59
CA LEU A 435 0.96 15.23 -1.97
C LEU A 435 0.60 16.68 -2.30
N GLN A 436 -0.52 17.18 -1.78
CA GLN A 436 -0.93 18.56 -1.99
C GLN A 436 -0.02 19.56 -1.27
N GLU A 437 0.46 19.23 -0.06
CA GLU A 437 1.42 20.06 0.69
C GLU A 437 2.81 20.09 0.01
N GLN A 438 3.19 19.01 -0.68
CA GLN A 438 4.49 18.86 -1.34
C GLN A 438 4.48 19.23 -2.82
N ASP A 439 3.35 19.62 -3.38
CA ASP A 439 3.26 19.99 -4.79
C ASP A 439 4.13 21.23 -5.08
N PRO A 440 5.14 21.10 -5.97
CA PRO A 440 6.01 22.22 -6.32
C PRO A 440 5.28 23.43 -6.92
N LEU A 441 4.04 23.23 -7.38
CA LEU A 441 3.21 24.32 -7.91
C LEU A 441 2.53 25.13 -6.78
N ASN A 442 2.49 24.60 -5.56
CA ASN A 442 1.90 25.27 -4.38
C ASN A 442 2.95 25.90 -3.46
N SER A 443 4.24 25.80 -3.80
CA SER A 443 5.39 26.30 -3.02
C SER A 443 5.89 27.68 -3.49
#